data_9a41608f6c3dfa225bcce7928ba231a3
#
_entry.id   9a41608f6c3dfa225bcce7928ba231a3
#
_cell.length_a   1.000
_cell.length_b   1.000
_cell.length_c   1.000
_cell.angle_alpha   90.00
_cell.angle_beta   90.00
_cell.angle_gamma   90.00
#
_symmetry.space_group_name_H-M   'P 1'
#
loop_
_entity.id
_entity.type
_entity.pdbx_description
1 polymer ?
#
loop_
_entity_poly.entity_id
_entity_poly.type
_entity_poly.pdbx_seq_one_letter_code
_entity_poly.pdbx_strand_id
1 'polypeptide(L)'
;MAFLNEQQRSEMLANGAARARGDIVDPLPVLKLHTLDAHATWLLAELAEDGDTAYGLIDLGLGMPELGHVRLSDLASIVGPNGIPVRVDPHFKAQRTLSAYAADAARDGSIND
;
A
#
# COMPACT_ATOMS: atom_id res chain seq x y z
N MET A 1 -11.93 9.39 7.31
CA MET A 1 -11.66 8.10 7.93
C MET A 1 -10.18 7.78 7.86
N ALA A 2 -9.61 7.31 8.97
CA ALA A 2 -8.20 6.97 9.01
C ALA A 2 -8.00 5.48 8.69
N PHE A 3 -7.16 5.17 7.71
CA PHE A 3 -6.75 3.80 7.43
C PHE A 3 -5.67 3.32 8.41
N LEU A 4 -4.94 4.25 9.00
CA LEU A 4 -3.75 3.96 9.81
C LEU A 4 -4.03 4.16 11.30
N ASN A 5 -3.57 3.22 12.12
CA ASN A 5 -3.41 3.47 13.53
C ASN A 5 -2.11 4.26 13.75
N GLU A 6 -1.86 4.72 14.98
CA GLU A 6 -0.72 5.56 15.30
C GLU A 6 0.62 4.86 15.07
N GLN A 7 0.70 3.57 15.41
CA GLN A 7 1.92 2.79 15.22
C GLN A 7 2.24 2.63 13.74
N GLN A 8 1.25 2.31 12.91
CA GLN A 8 1.42 2.18 11.48
C GLN A 8 1.85 3.50 10.85
N ARG A 9 1.24 4.60 11.26
CA ARG A 9 1.61 5.94 10.78
C ARG A 9 3.06 6.26 11.09
N SER A 10 3.49 6.03 12.33
CA SER A 10 4.89 6.26 12.74
C SER A 10 5.86 5.43 11.93
N GLU A 11 5.54 4.16 11.73
CA GLU A 11 6.40 3.23 10.98
C GLU A 11 6.52 3.65 9.52
N MET A 12 5.41 3.99 8.88
CA MET A 12 5.40 4.42 7.48
C MET A 12 6.12 5.76 7.30
N LEU A 13 5.94 6.70 8.24
CA LEU A 13 6.65 7.98 8.22
C LEU A 13 8.17 7.78 8.36
N ALA A 14 8.59 6.87 9.24
CA ALA A 14 10.00 6.55 9.42
C ALA A 14 10.60 5.96 8.14
N ASN A 15 9.88 5.06 7.48
CA ASN A 15 10.32 4.47 6.21
C ASN A 15 10.44 5.53 5.12
N GLY A 16 9.47 6.44 5.04
CA GLY A 16 9.49 7.52 4.05
C GLY A 16 10.60 8.52 4.31
N ALA A 17 10.88 8.83 5.58
CA ALA A 17 11.97 9.73 5.95
C ALA A 17 13.33 9.13 5.60
N ALA A 18 13.51 7.82 5.78
CA ALA A 18 14.74 7.13 5.43
C ALA A 18 15.01 7.23 3.93
N ARG A 19 13.99 7.01 3.10
CA ARG A 19 14.12 7.16 1.65
C ARG A 19 14.42 8.61 1.26
N ALA A 20 13.78 9.57 1.90
CA ALA A 20 14.00 11.00 1.61
C ALA A 20 15.42 11.46 1.93
N ARG A 21 16.07 10.82 2.93
CA ARG A 21 17.48 11.08 3.25
C ARG A 21 18.46 10.46 2.27
N GLY A 22 17.97 9.65 1.33
CA GLY A 22 18.81 8.93 0.39
C GLY A 22 19.32 7.58 0.89
N ASP A 23 18.77 7.07 1.98
CA ASP A 23 19.09 5.73 2.46
C ASP A 23 18.56 4.69 1.48
N ILE A 24 19.30 3.58 1.37
CA ILE A 24 18.81 2.43 0.60
C ILE A 24 17.85 1.69 1.50
N VAL A 25 16.56 1.69 1.13
CA VAL A 25 15.53 1.08 1.95
C VAL A 25 14.70 0.09 1.13
N ASP A 26 14.33 -1.00 1.78
CA ASP A 26 13.40 -1.98 1.23
C ASP A 26 12.53 -2.48 2.37
N PRO A 27 11.59 -1.65 2.83
CA PRO A 27 10.80 -1.98 4.01
C PRO A 27 9.78 -3.07 3.72
N LEU A 28 9.30 -3.71 4.80
CA LEU A 28 8.13 -4.55 4.71
C LEU A 28 6.90 -3.66 4.56
N PRO A 29 5.90 -4.07 3.76
CA PRO A 29 4.62 -3.35 3.74
C PRO A 29 4.01 -3.30 5.14
N VAL A 30 3.40 -2.20 5.47
CA VAL A 30 2.80 -1.96 6.78
C VAL A 30 1.28 -2.09 6.72
N LEU A 31 0.70 -1.67 5.60
CA LEU A 31 -0.75 -1.53 5.45
C LEU A 31 -1.21 -2.23 4.18
N LYS A 32 -2.25 -3.05 4.30
CA LYS A 32 -2.94 -3.61 3.14
C LYS A 32 -4.32 -3.01 3.04
N LEU A 33 -4.62 -2.44 1.89
CA LEU A 33 -5.95 -1.96 1.53
C LEU A 33 -6.46 -2.76 0.34
N HIS A 34 -7.76 -2.93 0.26
CA HIS A 34 -8.37 -3.65 -0.85
C HIS A 34 -9.80 -3.19 -1.12
N THR A 35 -10.30 -3.50 -2.31
CA THR A 35 -11.70 -3.36 -2.66
C THR A 35 -12.27 -4.75 -2.87
N LEU A 36 -13.41 -5.03 -2.26
CA LEU A 36 -14.04 -6.36 -2.35
C LEU A 36 -14.70 -6.61 -3.71
N ASP A 37 -15.11 -5.55 -4.38
CA ASP A 37 -15.90 -5.63 -5.61
C ASP A 37 -15.16 -5.23 -6.88
N ALA A 38 -13.91 -4.77 -6.77
CA ALA A 38 -13.13 -4.30 -7.90
C ALA A 38 -11.76 -4.97 -8.02
N HIS A 39 -11.44 -5.89 -7.14
CA HIS A 39 -10.19 -6.67 -7.14
C HIS A 39 -8.92 -5.83 -7.08
N ALA A 40 -9.00 -4.64 -6.49
CA ALA A 40 -7.82 -3.78 -6.31
C ALA A 40 -7.20 -4.04 -4.93
N THR A 41 -5.87 -3.98 -4.87
CA THR A 41 -5.10 -4.20 -3.64
C THR A 41 -3.92 -3.24 -3.60
N TRP A 42 -3.68 -2.67 -2.43
CA TRP A 42 -2.53 -1.79 -2.17
C TRP A 42 -1.75 -2.35 -0.99
N LEU A 43 -0.45 -2.58 -1.17
CA LEU A 43 0.47 -2.91 -0.08
C LEU A 43 1.38 -1.70 0.12
N LEU A 44 1.11 -0.90 1.15
CA LEU A 44 1.77 0.38 1.35
C LEU A 44 2.80 0.29 2.47
N ALA A 45 3.98 0.86 2.24
CA ALA A 45 5.11 0.72 3.15
C ALA A 45 5.65 2.06 3.67
N GLU A 46 5.44 3.14 2.92
CA GLU A 46 6.04 4.43 3.24
C GLU A 46 4.98 5.52 3.19
N LEU A 47 5.19 6.56 4.01
CA LEU A 47 4.35 7.73 4.04
C LEU A 47 5.24 8.96 3.97
N ALA A 48 4.90 9.89 3.09
CA ALA A 48 5.62 11.14 2.97
C ALA A 48 5.34 12.05 4.15
N GLU A 49 6.13 13.10 4.29
CA GLU A 49 6.05 14.07 5.35
C GLU A 49 4.67 14.74 5.44
N ASP A 50 3.96 14.83 4.32
CA ASP A 50 2.60 15.40 4.31
C ASP A 50 1.57 14.53 5.04
N GLY A 51 1.94 13.30 5.41
CA GLY A 51 1.06 12.38 6.12
C GLY A 51 -0.05 11.79 5.26
N ASP A 52 0.00 11.98 3.94
CA ASP A 52 -1.06 11.55 3.02
C ASP A 52 -0.55 10.78 1.80
N THR A 53 0.62 11.16 1.25
CA THR A 53 1.19 10.48 0.09
C THR A 53 1.91 9.21 0.51
N ALA A 54 1.36 8.07 0.14
CA ALA A 54 1.91 6.76 0.48
C ALA A 54 2.60 6.14 -0.72
N TYR A 55 3.58 5.26 -0.46
CA TYR A 55 4.30 4.54 -1.49
C TYR A 55 4.23 3.05 -1.22
N GLY A 56 4.01 2.29 -2.25
CA GLY A 56 3.96 0.84 -2.16
C GLY A 56 3.59 0.18 -3.47
N LEU A 57 3.11 -1.05 -3.37
CA LEU A 57 2.73 -1.87 -4.51
C LEU A 57 1.23 -1.69 -4.76
N ILE A 58 0.87 -1.40 -6.00
CA ILE A 58 -0.49 -1.10 -6.41
C ILE A 58 -0.92 -2.13 -7.46
N ASP A 59 -2.01 -2.83 -7.19
CA ASP A 59 -2.62 -3.77 -8.12
C ASP A 59 -4.08 -3.36 -8.33
N LEU A 60 -4.40 -2.88 -9.51
CA LEU A 60 -5.75 -2.43 -9.85
C LEU A 60 -6.60 -3.52 -10.53
N GLY A 61 -6.13 -4.77 -10.49
CA GLY A 61 -6.85 -5.88 -11.09
C GLY A 61 -6.71 -5.95 -12.61
N LEU A 62 -5.72 -5.26 -13.18
CA LEU A 62 -5.51 -5.18 -14.62
C LEU A 62 -4.37 -6.07 -15.12
N GLY A 63 -3.79 -6.89 -14.24
CA GLY A 63 -2.67 -7.76 -14.59
C GLY A 63 -1.32 -7.08 -14.62
N MET A 64 -1.22 -5.84 -14.16
CA MET A 64 0.01 -5.04 -14.19
C MET A 64 0.24 -4.34 -12.85
N PRO A 65 0.56 -5.10 -11.77
CA PRO A 65 0.87 -4.49 -10.49
C PRO A 65 2.18 -3.69 -10.58
N GLU A 66 2.19 -2.50 -9.99
CA GLU A 66 3.32 -1.58 -10.06
C GLU A 66 3.60 -0.91 -8.73
N LEU A 67 4.87 -0.60 -8.48
CA LEU A 67 5.26 0.28 -7.37
C LEU A 67 4.92 1.72 -7.74
N GLY A 68 4.38 2.46 -6.81
CA GLY A 68 4.02 3.84 -7.06
C GLY A 68 3.49 4.55 -5.83
N HIS A 69 3.10 5.79 -6.03
CA HIS A 69 2.58 6.66 -4.99
C HIS A 69 1.06 6.78 -5.12
N VAL A 70 0.40 6.89 -3.97
CA VAL A 70 -1.04 7.12 -3.91
C VAL A 70 -1.34 7.98 -2.69
N ARG A 71 -2.36 8.82 -2.78
CA ARG A 71 -2.77 9.63 -1.63
C ARG A 71 -3.86 8.89 -0.88
N LEU A 72 -3.66 8.76 0.44
CA LEU A 72 -4.64 8.07 1.28
C LEU A 72 -6.01 8.77 1.25
N SER A 73 -6.01 10.09 1.15
CA SER A 73 -7.26 10.86 1.03
C SER A 73 -8.02 10.50 -0.24
N ASP A 74 -7.32 10.26 -1.35
CA ASP A 74 -7.96 9.83 -2.59
C ASP A 74 -8.56 8.43 -2.45
N LEU A 75 -7.83 7.51 -1.81
CA LEU A 75 -8.34 6.15 -1.57
C LEU A 75 -9.55 6.16 -0.66
N ALA A 76 -9.57 7.04 0.32
CA ALA A 76 -10.70 7.15 1.25
C ALA A 76 -11.97 7.63 0.55
N SER A 77 -11.84 8.31 -0.59
CA SER A 77 -12.98 8.80 -1.36
C SER A 77 -13.50 7.80 -2.41
N ILE A 78 -12.74 6.73 -2.66
CA ILE A 78 -13.14 5.73 -3.66
C ILE A 78 -14.28 4.88 -3.14
N VAL A 79 -15.28 4.70 -3.99
CA VAL A 79 -16.39 3.79 -3.75
C VAL A 79 -16.47 2.85 -4.96
N GLY A 80 -16.43 1.56 -4.71
CA GLY A 80 -16.50 0.56 -5.78
C GLY A 80 -17.86 0.53 -6.48
N PRO A 81 -17.98 -0.27 -7.56
CA PRO A 81 -19.20 -0.30 -8.40
C PRO A 81 -20.46 -0.67 -7.64
N ASN A 82 -20.35 -1.40 -6.53
CA ASN A 82 -21.49 -1.78 -5.71
C ASN A 82 -21.63 -0.94 -4.45
N GLY A 83 -20.99 0.23 -4.39
CA GLY A 83 -21.03 1.10 -3.23
C GLY A 83 -20.12 0.67 -2.09
N ILE A 84 -19.17 -0.24 -2.33
CA ILE A 84 -18.27 -0.75 -1.30
C ILE A 84 -17.00 0.07 -1.30
N PRO A 85 -16.64 0.69 -0.16
CA PRO A 85 -15.42 1.52 -0.09
C PRO A 85 -14.15 0.67 -0.01
N VAL A 86 -13.00 1.34 -0.17
CA VAL A 86 -11.70 0.74 0.12
C VAL A 86 -11.65 0.39 1.60
N ARG A 87 -11.17 -0.81 1.91
CA ARG A 87 -11.11 -1.32 3.27
C ARG A 87 -9.71 -1.73 3.67
N VAL A 88 -9.42 -1.63 4.96
CA VAL A 88 -8.19 -2.14 5.56
C VAL A 88 -8.35 -3.63 5.81
N ASP A 89 -7.30 -4.41 5.52
CA ASP A 89 -7.20 -5.78 6.01
C ASP A 89 -6.53 -5.74 7.40
N PRO A 90 -7.28 -5.95 8.48
CA PRO A 90 -6.73 -5.82 9.84
C PRO A 90 -5.84 -6.98 10.24
N HIS A 91 -5.83 -8.05 9.46
CA HIS A 91 -5.04 -9.27 9.76
C HIS A 91 -3.78 -9.38 8.91
N PHE A 92 -3.52 -8.40 8.06
CA PHE A 92 -2.35 -8.43 7.21
C PHE A 92 -1.05 -8.35 8.02
N LYS A 93 -0.14 -9.28 7.77
CA LYS A 93 1.23 -9.26 8.29
C LYS A 93 2.17 -9.56 7.14
N ALA A 94 3.07 -8.64 6.86
CA ALA A 94 4.03 -8.80 5.77
C ALA A 94 4.98 -9.96 6.07
N GLN A 95 5.20 -10.79 5.06
CA GLN A 95 6.12 -11.93 5.11
C GLN A 95 7.41 -11.64 4.34
N ARG A 96 7.45 -10.57 3.59
CA ARG A 96 8.55 -10.20 2.68
C ARG A 96 8.68 -8.71 2.61
N THR A 97 9.82 -8.26 2.05
CA THR A 97 10.00 -6.84 1.74
C THR A 97 9.11 -6.41 0.58
N LEU A 98 8.93 -5.11 0.44
CA LEU A 98 8.11 -4.54 -0.62
C LEU A 98 8.61 -4.96 -2.01
N SER A 99 9.93 -4.93 -2.24
CA SER A 99 10.49 -5.32 -3.54
C SER A 99 10.26 -6.79 -3.85
N ALA A 100 10.26 -7.66 -2.85
CA ALA A 100 9.99 -9.09 -3.03
C ALA A 100 8.54 -9.33 -3.41
N TYR A 101 7.60 -8.62 -2.78
CA TYR A 101 6.19 -8.68 -3.20
C TYR A 101 6.01 -8.16 -4.62
N ALA A 102 6.72 -7.08 -4.97
CA ALA A 102 6.63 -6.49 -6.30
C ALA A 102 7.14 -7.43 -7.39
N ALA A 103 8.28 -8.10 -7.16
CA ALA A 103 8.84 -9.06 -8.10
C ALA A 103 7.91 -10.25 -8.31
N ASP A 104 7.35 -10.76 -7.21
CA ASP A 104 6.40 -11.86 -7.27
C ASP A 104 5.12 -11.47 -8.02
N ALA A 105 4.60 -10.30 -7.76
CA ALA A 105 3.40 -9.79 -8.42
C ALA A 105 3.62 -9.54 -9.91
N ALA A 106 4.79 -9.03 -10.28
CA ALA A 106 5.14 -8.80 -11.69
C ALA A 106 5.17 -10.11 -12.48
N ARG A 107 5.67 -11.18 -11.85
CA ARG A 107 5.71 -12.49 -12.47
C ARG A 107 4.31 -13.08 -12.66
N ASP A 108 3.44 -12.91 -11.68
CA ASP A 108 2.13 -13.56 -11.64
C ASP A 108 0.98 -12.67 -12.17
N GLY A 109 1.23 -11.37 -12.35
CA GLY A 109 0.23 -10.42 -12.80
C GLY A 109 -0.73 -9.95 -11.71
N SER A 110 -0.51 -10.36 -10.46
CA SER A 110 -1.31 -9.94 -9.30
C SER A 110 -0.54 -10.13 -8.02
N ILE A 111 -0.96 -9.41 -6.98
CA ILE A 111 -0.34 -9.51 -5.66
C ILE A 111 -0.69 -10.86 -5.01
N ASN A 112 0.35 -11.53 -4.51
CA ASN A 112 0.21 -12.76 -3.72
C ASN A 112 0.64 -12.44 -2.30
N ASP A 113 -0.28 -12.37 -1.43
CA ASP A 113 -0.03 -12.11 -0.01
C ASP A 113 -0.74 -13.18 0.86
#